data_6140828bd2d956ed8fa265a7ce885cbf
#
_entry.id   6140828bd2d956ed8fa265a7ce885cbf
#
_cell.length_a   1.000
_cell.length_b   1.000
_cell.length_c   1.000
_cell.angle_alpha   90.00
_cell.angle_beta   90.00
_cell.angle_gamma   90.00
#
_symmetry.space_group_name_H-M   'P 1'
#
loop_
_entity.id
_entity.type
_entity.pdbx_description
1 polymer ?
#
loop_
_entity_poly.entity_id
_entity_poly.type
_entity_poly.pdbx_seq_one_letter_code
_entity_poly.pdbx_strand_id
1 'polypeptide(L)'
;DIRTLPGQTNDDVLRLLHELIGDDLLSSVDIEFMHEEWHATASPIESPLWRSIERVSAGVYPEARCVPAITPGGTDARFYRREGATSYGYGLFSRELSYDDYVAMFHAANERCDVHSLALMERLWGDIAVDLLS
;
A
#
# COMPACT_ATOMS: atom_id res chain seq x y z
N ASP A 1 -11.54 2.61 13.77
CA ASP A 1 -10.74 2.97 12.60
C ASP A 1 -11.37 2.36 11.34
N ILE A 2 -11.71 3.21 10.37
CA ILE A 2 -12.32 2.80 9.10
C ILE A 2 -11.32 3.05 7.99
N ARG A 3 -11.07 2.01 7.18
CA ARG A 3 -10.16 2.06 6.03
C ARG A 3 -10.99 2.04 4.75
N THR A 4 -10.96 3.14 4.01
CA THR A 4 -11.72 3.29 2.77
C THR A 4 -10.94 2.76 1.56
N LEU A 5 -11.66 2.37 0.53
CA LEU A 5 -11.09 2.06 -0.78
C LEU A 5 -10.93 3.35 -1.61
N PRO A 6 -10.04 3.37 -2.61
CA PRO A 6 -9.97 4.48 -3.55
C PRO A 6 -11.34 4.77 -4.19
N GLY A 7 -11.74 6.05 -4.15
CA GLY A 7 -13.04 6.51 -4.64
C GLY A 7 -14.16 6.55 -3.59
N GLN A 8 -13.97 5.97 -2.41
CA GLN A 8 -14.89 6.17 -1.29
C GLN A 8 -14.63 7.49 -0.58
N THR A 9 -15.70 8.16 -0.18
CA THR A 9 -15.69 9.48 0.47
C THR A 9 -16.10 9.37 1.94
N ASN A 10 -15.92 10.46 2.69
CA ASN A 10 -16.46 10.58 4.04
C ASN A 10 -17.99 10.44 4.08
N ASP A 11 -18.68 10.93 3.06
CA ASP A 11 -20.15 10.79 2.96
C ASP A 11 -20.57 9.32 2.79
N ASP A 12 -19.79 8.52 2.07
CA ASP A 12 -20.04 7.08 1.95
C ASP A 12 -19.89 6.37 3.30
N VAL A 13 -18.89 6.79 4.07
CA VAL A 13 -18.66 6.27 5.43
C VAL A 13 -19.79 6.67 6.36
N LEU A 14 -20.21 7.95 6.35
CA LEU A 14 -21.33 8.42 7.16
C LEU A 14 -22.63 7.68 6.83
N ARG A 15 -22.91 7.50 5.54
CA ARG A 15 -24.10 6.76 5.10
C ARG A 15 -24.09 5.32 5.64
N LEU A 16 -22.95 4.63 5.53
CA LEU A 16 -22.80 3.28 6.06
C LEU A 16 -22.98 3.24 7.58
N LEU A 17 -22.39 4.21 8.31
CA LEU A 17 -22.56 4.28 9.76
C LEU A 17 -24.00 4.56 10.16
N HIS A 18 -24.70 5.45 9.47
CA HIS A 18 -26.11 5.73 9.71
C HIS A 18 -26.98 4.48 9.50
N GLU A 19 -26.72 3.72 8.41
CA GLU A 19 -27.43 2.46 8.14
C GLU A 19 -27.18 1.40 9.24
N LEU A 20 -25.94 1.32 9.74
CA LEU A 20 -25.57 0.35 10.78
C LEU A 20 -26.11 0.72 12.17
N ILE A 21 -26.14 2.01 12.52
CA ILE A 21 -26.61 2.50 13.81
C ILE A 21 -28.15 2.41 13.86
N GLY A 22 -28.81 2.71 12.77
CA GLY A 22 -30.26 2.77 12.65
C GLY A 22 -30.88 4.05 13.24
N ASP A 23 -32.06 4.40 12.76
CA ASP A 23 -32.73 5.66 13.07
C ASP A 23 -33.02 5.82 14.57
N ASP A 24 -33.31 4.74 15.27
CA ASP A 24 -33.66 4.74 16.69
C ASP A 24 -32.50 5.23 17.58
N LEU A 25 -31.27 4.94 17.22
CA LEU A 25 -30.07 5.29 17.99
C LEU A 25 -29.35 6.52 17.46
N LEU A 26 -29.56 6.88 16.20
CA LEU A 26 -28.84 7.95 15.52
C LEU A 26 -28.96 9.30 16.24
N SER A 27 -30.11 9.59 16.85
CA SER A 27 -30.33 10.81 17.63
C SER A 27 -29.52 10.89 18.95
N SER A 28 -28.95 9.77 19.37
CA SER A 28 -28.17 9.64 20.61
C SER A 28 -26.66 9.50 20.36
N VAL A 29 -26.21 9.59 19.10
CA VAL A 29 -24.82 9.42 18.70
C VAL A 29 -24.33 10.64 17.92
N ASP A 30 -23.20 11.18 18.33
CA ASP A 30 -22.46 12.19 17.58
C ASP A 30 -21.31 11.51 16.83
N ILE A 31 -21.21 11.79 15.51
CA ILE A 31 -20.17 11.23 14.66
C ILE A 31 -19.28 12.35 14.16
N GLU A 32 -18.02 12.35 14.60
CA GLU A 32 -17.02 13.33 14.17
C GLU A 32 -15.82 12.62 13.53
N PHE A 33 -15.31 13.20 12.44
CA PHE A 33 -14.05 12.75 11.87
C PHE A 33 -12.86 13.37 12.63
N MET A 34 -11.96 12.53 13.11
CA MET A 34 -10.76 13.00 13.82
C MET A 34 -9.79 13.78 12.92
N HIS A 35 -9.83 13.55 11.63
CA HIS A 35 -8.96 14.20 10.64
C HIS A 35 -9.74 14.58 9.39
N GLU A 36 -9.43 15.77 8.86
CA GLU A 36 -9.93 16.16 7.55
C GLU A 36 -9.35 15.23 6.47
N GLU A 37 -10.24 14.71 5.67
CA GLU A 37 -10.07 14.04 4.36
C GLU A 37 -8.72 13.31 4.08
N TRP A 38 -8.55 12.17 4.70
CA TRP A 38 -7.51 11.23 4.29
C TRP A 38 -8.07 10.23 3.28
N HIS A 39 -8.34 10.71 2.08
CA HIS A 39 -8.83 9.84 1.00
C HIS A 39 -7.82 8.75 0.65
N ALA A 40 -8.32 7.54 0.44
CA ALA A 40 -7.54 6.46 -0.12
C ALA A 40 -7.11 6.82 -1.55
N THR A 41 -5.88 6.51 -1.89
CA THR A 41 -5.29 6.80 -3.20
C THR A 41 -4.67 5.57 -3.81
N ALA A 42 -4.71 5.46 -5.15
CA ALA A 42 -4.03 4.42 -5.90
C ALA A 42 -3.32 5.01 -7.12
N SER A 43 -2.23 4.40 -7.55
CA SER A 43 -1.61 4.68 -8.83
C SER A 43 -2.07 3.66 -9.87
N PRO A 44 -2.22 4.06 -11.15
CA PRO A 44 -2.62 3.14 -12.22
C PRO A 44 -1.52 2.08 -12.45
N ILE A 45 -1.92 0.83 -12.69
CA ILE A 45 -0.98 -0.28 -12.95
C ILE A 45 -0.39 -0.26 -14.37
N GLU A 46 -0.86 0.63 -15.24
CA GLU A 46 -0.40 0.77 -16.63
C GLU A 46 0.63 1.90 -16.77
N SER A 47 1.63 1.93 -15.88
CA SER A 47 2.67 2.96 -15.88
C SER A 47 4.03 2.42 -16.34
N PRO A 48 4.95 3.30 -16.78
CA PRO A 48 6.33 2.91 -17.03
C PRO A 48 6.99 2.27 -15.79
N LEU A 49 6.73 2.81 -14.59
CA LEU A 49 7.26 2.29 -13.33
C LEU A 49 6.74 0.87 -13.05
N TRP A 50 5.44 0.59 -13.26
CA TRP A 50 4.90 -0.76 -13.10
C TRP A 50 5.58 -1.75 -14.03
N ARG A 51 5.71 -1.41 -15.31
CA ARG A 51 6.40 -2.27 -16.29
C ARG A 51 7.87 -2.51 -15.97
N SER A 52 8.56 -1.51 -15.44
CA SER A 52 9.93 -1.66 -14.95
C SER A 52 10.02 -2.63 -13.78
N ILE A 53 9.13 -2.47 -12.78
CA ILE A 53 9.02 -3.38 -11.64
C ILE A 53 8.82 -4.82 -12.13
N GLU A 54 7.92 -5.08 -13.06
CA GLU A 54 7.68 -6.42 -13.60
C GLU A 54 8.92 -7.00 -14.29
N ARG A 55 9.59 -6.22 -15.16
CA ARG A 55 10.79 -6.69 -15.88
C ARG A 55 11.93 -7.02 -14.92
N VAL A 56 12.25 -6.12 -14.02
CA VAL A 56 13.37 -6.28 -13.09
C VAL A 56 13.08 -7.42 -12.12
N SER A 57 11.85 -7.53 -11.62
CA SER A 57 11.45 -8.61 -10.70
C SER A 57 11.50 -9.98 -11.37
N ALA A 58 11.09 -10.09 -12.63
CA ALA A 58 11.21 -11.32 -13.40
C ALA A 58 12.66 -11.76 -13.62
N GLY A 59 13.62 -10.82 -13.61
CA GLY A 59 15.05 -11.13 -13.62
C GLY A 59 15.55 -11.79 -12.34
N VAL A 60 14.88 -11.56 -11.21
CA VAL A 60 15.22 -12.16 -9.91
C VAL A 60 14.38 -13.41 -9.64
N TYR A 61 13.09 -13.34 -9.91
CA TYR A 61 12.12 -14.43 -9.69
C TYR A 61 11.29 -14.68 -10.96
N PRO A 62 11.80 -15.43 -11.95
CA PRO A 62 11.16 -15.61 -13.25
C PRO A 62 9.76 -16.24 -13.18
N GLU A 63 9.49 -17.03 -12.15
CA GLU A 63 8.20 -17.68 -11.93
C GLU A 63 7.16 -16.81 -11.21
N ALA A 64 7.60 -15.70 -10.59
CA ALA A 64 6.71 -14.80 -9.86
C ALA A 64 5.92 -13.88 -10.81
N ARG A 65 4.80 -13.37 -10.33
CA ARG A 65 3.99 -12.36 -11.02
C ARG A 65 3.75 -11.18 -10.09
N CYS A 66 3.87 -9.98 -10.62
CA CYS A 66 3.41 -8.79 -9.92
C CYS A 66 1.89 -8.70 -10.00
N VAL A 67 1.25 -8.53 -8.85
CA VAL A 67 -0.19 -8.32 -8.76
C VAL A 67 -0.47 -7.06 -7.96
N PRO A 68 -1.46 -6.25 -8.35
CA PRO A 68 -1.85 -5.09 -7.58
C PRO A 68 -2.52 -5.52 -6.27
N ALA A 69 -2.14 -4.85 -5.18
CA ALA A 69 -2.77 -5.03 -3.88
C ALA A 69 -3.04 -3.67 -3.24
N ILE A 70 -4.08 -3.60 -2.42
CA ILE A 70 -4.38 -2.43 -1.60
C ILE A 70 -3.89 -2.72 -0.19
N THR A 71 -3.00 -1.86 0.30
CA THR A 71 -2.54 -1.91 1.69
C THR A 71 -3.54 -1.16 2.57
N PRO A 72 -4.06 -1.79 3.63
CA PRO A 72 -5.02 -1.14 4.53
C PRO A 72 -4.36 -0.15 5.50
N GLY A 73 -3.12 0.25 5.26
CA GLY A 73 -2.35 1.22 6.03
C GLY A 73 -2.15 2.54 5.30
N GLY A 74 -1.82 3.59 6.06
CA GLY A 74 -1.38 4.86 5.48
C GLY A 74 0.09 4.78 5.06
N THR A 75 0.44 5.36 3.92
CA THR A 75 1.82 5.52 3.46
C THR A 75 2.04 6.93 2.93
N ASP A 76 3.28 7.39 2.91
CA ASP A 76 3.64 8.71 2.35
C ASP A 76 3.43 8.79 0.84
N ALA A 77 3.25 7.66 0.16
CA ALA A 77 2.90 7.60 -1.26
C ALA A 77 1.67 8.45 -1.61
N ARG A 78 0.75 8.66 -0.68
CA ARG A 78 -0.43 9.53 -0.88
C ARG A 78 -0.05 10.98 -1.17
N PHE A 79 0.99 11.51 -0.55
CA PHE A 79 1.45 12.88 -0.77
C PHE A 79 2.02 13.03 -2.18
N TYR A 80 2.85 12.09 -2.60
CA TYR A 80 3.40 12.07 -3.96
C TYR A 80 2.31 11.91 -5.03
N ARG A 81 1.29 11.06 -4.79
CA ARG A 81 0.17 10.89 -5.72
C ARG A 81 -0.67 12.15 -5.87
N ARG A 82 -0.84 12.92 -4.80
CA ARG A 82 -1.54 14.23 -4.85
C ARG A 82 -0.83 15.23 -5.75
N GLU A 83 0.48 15.15 -5.84
CA GLU A 83 1.31 15.95 -6.75
C GLU A 83 1.45 15.32 -8.14
N GLY A 84 0.66 14.31 -8.46
CA GLY A 84 0.65 13.67 -9.78
C GLY A 84 1.71 12.58 -9.99
N ALA A 85 2.50 12.24 -8.99
CA ALA A 85 3.51 11.20 -9.11
C ALA A 85 2.89 9.79 -9.04
N THR A 86 3.42 8.89 -9.85
CA THR A 86 3.12 7.45 -9.73
C THR A 86 3.93 6.85 -8.59
N SER A 87 3.25 6.23 -7.62
CA SER A 87 3.90 5.67 -6.43
C SER A 87 3.28 4.33 -6.05
N TYR A 88 4.13 3.32 -5.86
CA TYR A 88 3.75 2.00 -5.36
C TYR A 88 4.56 1.65 -4.11
N GLY A 89 3.95 0.90 -3.17
CA GLY A 89 4.69 0.15 -2.18
C GLY A 89 5.12 -1.17 -2.80
N TYR A 90 6.42 -1.39 -2.95
CA TYR A 90 6.95 -2.58 -3.57
C TYR A 90 8.31 -2.96 -2.97
N GLY A 91 8.59 -4.26 -2.89
CA GLY A 91 9.88 -4.80 -2.50
C GLY A 91 9.97 -6.29 -2.82
N LEU A 92 11.19 -6.79 -2.95
CA LEU A 92 11.45 -8.22 -3.04
C LEU A 92 12.01 -8.73 -1.72
N PHE A 93 11.59 -9.93 -1.36
CA PHE A 93 12.02 -10.60 -0.14
C PHE A 93 12.75 -11.89 -0.48
N SER A 94 13.67 -12.29 0.40
CA SER A 94 14.35 -13.58 0.30
C SER A 94 13.34 -14.72 0.36
N ARG A 95 13.54 -15.76 -0.45
CA ARG A 95 12.73 -16.99 -0.42
C ARG A 95 12.87 -17.78 0.89
N GLU A 96 13.91 -17.50 1.66
CA GLU A 96 14.13 -18.11 2.96
C GLU A 96 13.21 -17.51 4.04
N LEU A 97 12.63 -16.32 3.76
CA LEU A 97 11.69 -15.65 4.62
C LEU A 97 10.27 -16.06 4.26
N SER A 98 9.57 -16.72 5.17
CA SER A 98 8.16 -17.01 4.98
C SER A 98 7.31 -15.73 5.07
N TYR A 99 6.11 -15.75 4.47
CA TYR A 99 5.20 -14.61 4.57
C TYR A 99 4.79 -14.32 6.03
N ASP A 100 4.58 -15.35 6.82
CA ASP A 100 4.20 -15.20 8.24
C ASP A 100 5.34 -14.57 9.05
N ASP A 101 6.59 -14.98 8.82
CA ASP A 101 7.76 -14.36 9.43
C ASP A 101 7.90 -12.90 9.00
N TYR A 102 7.72 -12.61 7.71
CA TYR A 102 7.75 -11.25 7.18
C TYR A 102 6.71 -10.36 7.90
N VAL A 103 5.47 -10.79 7.99
CA VAL A 103 4.41 -10.02 8.66
C VAL A 103 4.70 -9.81 10.15
N ALA A 104 5.33 -10.77 10.81
CA ALA A 104 5.71 -10.68 12.22
C ALA A 104 6.93 -9.77 12.48
N MET A 105 7.65 -9.33 11.43
CA MET A 105 8.89 -8.55 11.59
C MET A 105 8.67 -7.05 11.73
N PHE A 106 7.54 -6.49 11.31
CA PHE A 106 7.27 -5.06 11.37
C PHE A 106 6.01 -4.73 12.16
N HIS A 107 5.98 -3.52 12.72
CA HIS A 107 4.92 -3.02 13.60
C HIS A 107 4.63 -3.90 14.83
N ALA A 108 5.65 -4.61 15.31
CA ALA A 108 5.55 -5.52 16.44
C ALA A 108 6.72 -5.35 17.41
N ALA A 109 6.63 -5.98 18.58
CA ALA A 109 7.79 -6.11 19.45
C ALA A 109 8.92 -6.84 18.70
N ASN A 110 10.16 -6.36 18.83
CA ASN A 110 11.29 -6.92 18.11
C ASN A 110 11.27 -6.64 16.60
N GLU A 111 10.79 -5.47 16.18
CA GLU A 111 10.82 -5.04 14.79
C GLU A 111 12.23 -5.18 14.20
N ARG A 112 12.33 -5.83 13.07
CA ARG A 112 13.60 -6.17 12.44
C ARG A 112 13.47 -6.31 10.94
N CYS A 113 14.59 -6.30 10.24
CA CYS A 113 14.68 -6.53 8.81
C CYS A 113 15.58 -7.74 8.53
N ASP A 114 15.19 -8.56 7.56
CA ASP A 114 16.04 -9.61 7.03
C ASP A 114 17.14 -9.03 6.13
N VAL A 115 18.40 -9.37 6.42
CA VAL A 115 19.56 -8.81 5.71
C VAL A 115 19.59 -9.21 4.24
N HIS A 116 19.19 -10.44 3.91
CA HIS A 116 19.15 -10.92 2.52
C HIS A 116 18.04 -10.18 1.73
N SER A 117 16.90 -9.96 2.33
CA SER A 117 15.83 -9.15 1.72
C SER A 117 16.24 -7.69 1.54
N LEU A 118 17.01 -7.11 2.49
CA LEU A 118 17.54 -5.75 2.36
C LEU A 118 18.49 -5.63 1.17
N ALA A 119 19.40 -6.59 0.98
CA ALA A 119 20.30 -6.62 -0.16
C ALA A 119 19.57 -6.81 -1.51
N LEU A 120 18.48 -7.62 -1.52
CA LEU A 120 17.62 -7.76 -2.69
C LEU A 120 16.91 -6.46 -3.03
N MET A 121 16.41 -5.72 -2.03
CA MET A 121 15.74 -4.44 -2.25
C MET A 121 16.69 -3.35 -2.74
N GLU A 122 17.90 -3.28 -2.20
CA GLU A 122 18.92 -2.33 -2.67
C GLU A 122 19.20 -2.54 -4.15
N ARG A 123 19.45 -3.79 -4.55
CA ARG A 123 19.66 -4.16 -5.95
C ARG A 123 18.43 -3.86 -6.82
N LEU A 124 17.24 -4.26 -6.38
CA LEU A 124 15.98 -4.02 -7.09
C LEU A 124 15.79 -2.55 -7.45
N TRP A 125 15.96 -1.66 -6.47
CA TRP A 125 15.76 -0.22 -6.71
C TRP A 125 16.82 0.38 -7.61
N GLY A 126 18.08 -0.10 -7.53
CA GLY A 126 19.14 0.27 -8.47
C GLY A 126 18.82 -0.15 -9.91
N ASP A 127 18.41 -1.40 -10.09
CA ASP A 127 18.06 -1.96 -11.41
C ASP A 127 16.81 -1.27 -12.01
N ILE A 128 15.78 -0.96 -11.20
CA ILE A 128 14.61 -0.18 -11.63
C ILE A 128 15.00 1.24 -12.06
N ALA A 129 15.86 1.91 -11.30
CA ALA A 129 16.30 3.25 -11.66
C ALA A 129 17.07 3.25 -12.99
N VAL A 130 17.94 2.28 -13.23
CA VAL A 130 18.65 2.12 -14.51
C VAL A 130 17.66 1.83 -15.64
N ASP A 131 16.72 0.91 -15.46
CA ASP A 131 15.74 0.52 -16.48
C ASP A 131 14.78 1.68 -16.86
N LEU A 132 14.50 2.58 -15.92
CA LEU A 132 13.63 3.74 -16.18
C LEU A 132 14.37 4.93 -16.82
N LEU A 133 15.68 5.06 -16.58
CA LEU A 133 16.45 6.23 -17.00
C LEU A 133 17.27 5.95 -18.28
N SER A 134 17.31 4.72 -18.76
CA SER A 134 17.96 4.33 -20.02
C SER A 134 16.99 4.34 -21.19
#